data_8e588ea735c7bd32bd2bf5265012966a
#
_entry.id   8e588ea735c7bd32bd2bf5265012966a
#
_cell.length_a   1.000
_cell.length_b   1.000
_cell.length_c   1.000
_cell.angle_alpha   90.00
_cell.angle_beta   90.00
_cell.angle_gamma   90.00
#
_symmetry.space_group_name_H-M   'P 1'
#
loop_
_entity.id
_entity.type
_entity.pdbx_description
1 polymer ?
#
loop_
_entity_poly.entity_id
_entity_poly.type
_entity_poly.pdbx_seq_one_letter_code
_entity_poly.pdbx_strand_id
1 'polypeptide(L)'
;MSKTIAINAGSSSLKWQLYQMPEEQVLAKGLIERIGLKDSISTVKFDGRAEKEITDIENHTVAVKILLDDLIRFDIIKSYDEITGVGHRVVAGGEVFTDSVVVEGDVLAQIEELGLLAPLHTPANVAGIRAFKELLPNVTSVAVFDTSFHSTMPEKAYRYPLPTKYYTENKVRKYGAHGTSHQFVAQEAAKLLGRPLEELKLITCHIGNGGSITAVKGGKSVDTSMGFTPLAGVMMGTRTGDIDPAIIPYLMEHTNDFNTPEDMINVLNRESGLQGIFGKSSDMRDVEAAMEAGDPDATLALEMYVDRIQKHIGQYLAVLNGADAIIFTAGVGENATLVREKVISGISWFGCDVDPEKNVFGVTGDISTDAAKIRVLVIPTDEELVIARDVERLKK
;
A
#
# COMPACT_ATOMS: atom_id res chain seq x y z
N MET A 1 -25.27 13.49 8.78
CA MET A 1 -24.34 13.32 7.66
C MET A 1 -23.03 13.91 8.08
N SER A 2 -21.95 13.16 7.94
CA SER A 2 -20.62 13.64 8.33
C SER A 2 -19.72 13.77 7.10
N LYS A 3 -18.81 14.74 7.13
CA LYS A 3 -17.78 14.91 6.09
C LYS A 3 -16.44 14.54 6.67
N THR A 4 -15.81 13.52 6.11
CA THR A 4 -14.56 12.93 6.60
C THR A 4 -13.47 13.02 5.53
N ILE A 5 -12.32 13.58 5.90
CA ILE A 5 -11.16 13.66 5.02
C ILE A 5 -10.22 12.48 5.32
N ALA A 6 -9.84 11.73 4.29
CA ALA A 6 -8.76 10.76 4.33
C ALA A 6 -7.48 11.35 3.73
N ILE A 7 -6.36 11.23 4.45
CA ILE A 7 -5.08 11.87 4.15
C ILE A 7 -3.97 10.83 4.04
N ASN A 8 -3.16 10.98 3.00
CA ASN A 8 -1.88 10.30 2.85
C ASN A 8 -0.79 11.35 2.59
N ALA A 9 -0.04 11.69 3.64
CA ALA A 9 1.07 12.64 3.59
C ALA A 9 2.39 11.93 3.30
N GLY A 10 2.95 12.17 2.12
CA GLY A 10 4.29 11.76 1.73
C GLY A 10 5.33 12.87 1.98
N SER A 11 6.63 12.57 1.75
CA SER A 11 7.72 13.53 2.01
C SER A 11 7.60 14.85 1.23
N SER A 12 7.07 14.78 0.01
CA SER A 12 6.86 15.95 -0.87
C SER A 12 5.47 15.98 -1.51
N SER A 13 4.50 15.25 -0.94
CA SER A 13 3.16 15.16 -1.50
C SER A 13 2.09 15.02 -0.42
N LEU A 14 0.86 15.41 -0.74
CA LEU A 14 -0.32 15.25 0.09
C LEU A 14 -1.47 14.78 -0.80
N LYS A 15 -1.83 13.50 -0.71
CA LYS A 15 -3.03 12.93 -1.36
C LYS A 15 -4.18 12.95 -0.37
N TRP A 16 -5.38 13.30 -0.84
CA TRP A 16 -6.55 13.39 0.01
C TRP A 16 -7.85 13.06 -0.73
N GLN A 17 -8.84 12.59 0.03
CA GLN A 17 -10.22 12.44 -0.42
C GLN A 17 -11.18 12.91 0.68
N LEU A 18 -12.24 13.63 0.29
CA LEU A 18 -13.34 14.03 1.17
C LEU A 18 -14.56 13.15 0.88
N TYR A 19 -15.04 12.49 1.91
CA TYR A 19 -16.20 11.61 1.85
C TYR A 19 -17.41 12.21 2.56
N GLN A 20 -18.59 11.99 1.98
CA GLN A 20 -19.87 12.07 2.67
C GLN A 20 -20.15 10.72 3.31
N MET A 21 -20.26 10.66 4.64
CA MET A 21 -20.48 9.42 5.39
C MET A 21 -21.88 9.44 6.06
N PRO A 22 -22.59 8.32 6.20
CA PRO A 22 -22.14 6.95 5.92
C PRO A 22 -22.36 6.48 4.47
N GLU A 23 -22.78 7.36 3.56
CA GLU A 23 -23.08 7.02 2.15
C GLU A 23 -21.82 6.61 1.36
N GLU A 24 -20.63 6.85 1.89
CA GLU A 24 -19.32 6.57 1.28
C GLU A 24 -19.12 7.28 -0.07
N GLN A 25 -19.83 8.41 -0.26
CA GLN A 25 -19.72 9.18 -1.49
C GLN A 25 -18.50 10.09 -1.47
N VAL A 26 -17.65 9.97 -2.49
CA VAL A 26 -16.53 10.90 -2.70
C VAL A 26 -17.08 12.24 -3.19
N LEU A 27 -16.95 13.29 -2.38
CA LEU A 27 -17.33 14.66 -2.73
C LEU A 27 -16.25 15.37 -3.53
N ALA A 28 -14.99 15.15 -3.14
CA ALA A 28 -13.82 15.69 -3.81
C ALA A 28 -12.58 14.85 -3.48
N LYS A 29 -11.58 14.92 -4.35
CA LYS A 29 -10.25 14.34 -4.12
C LYS A 29 -9.18 15.23 -4.71
N GLY A 30 -7.98 15.15 -4.18
CA GLY A 30 -6.87 15.94 -4.68
C GLY A 30 -5.50 15.38 -4.36
N LEU A 31 -4.54 16.00 -5.02
CA LEU A 31 -3.12 15.70 -4.87
C LEU A 31 -2.35 17.01 -4.91
N ILE A 32 -1.53 17.23 -3.89
CA ILE A 32 -0.55 18.30 -3.87
C ILE A 32 0.82 17.64 -4.00
N GLU A 33 1.61 18.09 -4.96
CA GLU A 33 2.91 17.52 -5.32
C GLU A 33 4.01 18.56 -5.21
N ARG A 34 5.25 18.09 -5.02
CA ARG A 34 6.46 18.92 -4.94
C ARG A 34 6.45 19.91 -3.76
N ILE A 35 5.83 19.52 -2.64
CA ILE A 35 5.85 20.31 -1.39
C ILE A 35 7.30 20.52 -0.95
N GLY A 36 7.67 21.75 -0.60
CA GLY A 36 9.02 22.16 -0.25
C GLY A 36 9.92 22.48 -1.47
N LEU A 37 9.39 22.39 -2.68
CA LEU A 37 10.09 22.71 -3.92
C LEU A 37 9.39 23.88 -4.64
N LYS A 38 10.06 24.44 -5.65
CA LYS A 38 9.44 25.41 -6.56
C LYS A 38 8.44 24.74 -7.49
N ASP A 39 7.47 25.51 -7.93
CA ASP A 39 6.42 25.06 -8.86
C ASP A 39 5.69 23.81 -8.33
N SER A 40 5.26 23.85 -7.06
CA SER A 40 4.40 22.83 -6.50
C SER A 40 3.06 22.83 -7.24
N ILE A 41 2.44 21.65 -7.32
CA ILE A 41 1.23 21.44 -8.11
C ILE A 41 0.10 21.03 -7.14
N SER A 42 -0.97 21.82 -7.07
CA SER A 42 -2.23 21.42 -6.43
C SER A 42 -3.25 21.03 -7.50
N THR A 43 -3.82 19.85 -7.37
CA THR A 43 -4.89 19.34 -8.23
C THR A 43 -6.08 18.96 -7.38
N VAL A 44 -7.26 19.50 -7.70
CA VAL A 44 -8.54 19.16 -7.05
C VAL A 44 -9.51 18.62 -8.08
N LYS A 45 -10.17 17.50 -7.79
CA LYS A 45 -11.18 16.86 -8.65
C LYS A 45 -12.50 16.78 -7.89
N PHE A 46 -13.57 17.31 -8.47
CA PHE A 46 -14.92 17.35 -7.91
C PHE A 46 -15.96 17.55 -9.03
N ASP A 47 -17.14 16.99 -8.90
CA ASP A 47 -18.25 17.13 -9.88
C ASP A 47 -17.84 16.90 -11.34
N GLY A 48 -16.97 15.94 -11.59
CA GLY A 48 -16.46 15.65 -12.94
C GLY A 48 -15.46 16.69 -13.49
N ARG A 49 -15.08 17.70 -12.70
CA ARG A 49 -14.10 18.74 -13.02
C ARG A 49 -12.75 18.42 -12.41
N ALA A 50 -11.71 19.00 -12.98
CA ALA A 50 -10.36 18.98 -12.42
C ALA A 50 -9.76 20.40 -12.52
N GLU A 51 -9.40 20.95 -11.38
CA GLU A 51 -8.73 22.24 -11.27
C GLU A 51 -7.28 22.01 -10.88
N LYS A 52 -6.36 22.72 -11.53
CA LYS A 52 -4.92 22.63 -11.30
C LYS A 52 -4.33 24.00 -11.10
N GLU A 53 -3.57 24.16 -10.02
CA GLU A 53 -2.86 25.38 -9.69
C GLU A 53 -1.37 25.06 -9.48
N ILE A 54 -0.48 25.95 -9.95
CA ILE A 54 0.96 25.85 -9.75
C ILE A 54 1.38 27.05 -8.90
N THR A 55 1.91 26.76 -7.72
CA THR A 55 2.37 27.77 -6.77
C THR A 55 3.47 27.18 -5.87
N ASP A 56 4.27 28.03 -5.24
CA ASP A 56 5.25 27.53 -4.27
C ASP A 56 4.56 27.16 -2.96
N ILE A 57 4.76 25.92 -2.51
CA ILE A 57 4.17 25.37 -1.27
C ILE A 57 5.34 24.95 -0.37
N GLU A 58 5.61 25.74 0.66
CA GLU A 58 6.83 25.61 1.47
C GLU A 58 6.84 24.34 2.33
N ASN A 59 5.69 23.93 2.84
CA ASN A 59 5.57 22.80 3.79
C ASN A 59 4.15 22.21 3.83
N HIS A 60 3.97 21.15 4.63
CA HIS A 60 2.69 20.47 4.78
C HIS A 60 1.59 21.34 5.42
N THR A 61 1.93 22.28 6.31
CA THR A 61 0.93 23.20 6.91
C THR A 61 0.33 24.10 5.83
N VAL A 62 1.15 24.65 4.94
CA VAL A 62 0.70 25.45 3.78
C VAL A 62 -0.14 24.57 2.83
N ALA A 63 0.31 23.33 2.57
CA ALA A 63 -0.44 22.38 1.73
C ALA A 63 -1.83 22.08 2.29
N VAL A 64 -1.94 21.80 3.59
CA VAL A 64 -3.24 21.54 4.25
C VAL A 64 -4.13 22.79 4.20
N LYS A 65 -3.56 23.99 4.39
CA LYS A 65 -4.34 25.22 4.27
C LYS A 65 -4.90 25.41 2.86
N ILE A 66 -4.09 25.21 1.83
CA ILE A 66 -4.53 25.27 0.42
C ILE A 66 -5.67 24.26 0.17
N LEU A 67 -5.51 23.03 0.63
CA LEU A 67 -6.57 22.00 0.53
C LEU A 67 -7.88 22.51 1.14
N LEU A 68 -7.86 23.03 2.37
CA LEU A 68 -9.04 23.48 3.09
C LEU A 68 -9.68 24.72 2.43
N ASP A 69 -8.85 25.67 1.97
CA ASP A 69 -9.30 26.87 1.26
C ASP A 69 -9.93 26.49 -0.10
N ASP A 70 -9.37 25.50 -0.81
CA ASP A 70 -9.91 24.99 -2.06
C ASP A 70 -11.29 24.35 -1.89
N LEU A 71 -11.53 23.62 -0.80
CA LEU A 71 -12.84 23.04 -0.51
C LEU A 71 -13.92 24.14 -0.37
N ILE A 72 -13.58 25.30 0.20
CA ILE A 72 -14.49 26.46 0.30
C ILE A 72 -14.57 27.18 -1.06
N ARG A 73 -13.44 27.45 -1.70
CA ARG A 73 -13.35 28.17 -2.98
C ARG A 73 -14.21 27.53 -4.07
N PHE A 74 -14.23 26.20 -4.09
CA PHE A 74 -15.00 25.43 -5.07
C PHE A 74 -16.41 25.03 -4.59
N ASP A 75 -16.88 25.60 -3.47
CA ASP A 75 -18.21 25.38 -2.91
C ASP A 75 -18.53 23.93 -2.55
N ILE A 76 -17.50 23.13 -2.24
CA ILE A 76 -17.62 21.74 -1.80
C ILE A 76 -18.08 21.68 -0.33
N ILE A 77 -17.60 22.63 0.47
CA ILE A 77 -18.06 22.93 1.83
C ILE A 77 -18.31 24.44 1.98
N LYS A 78 -19.14 24.82 2.93
CA LYS A 78 -19.41 26.25 3.24
C LYS A 78 -18.52 26.78 4.35
N SER A 79 -18.10 25.94 5.27
CA SER A 79 -17.17 26.24 6.36
C SER A 79 -16.40 25.02 6.78
N TYR A 80 -15.28 25.20 7.47
CA TYR A 80 -14.48 24.10 8.03
C TYR A 80 -15.26 23.28 9.08
N ASP A 81 -16.28 23.85 9.71
CA ASP A 81 -17.11 23.16 10.70
C ASP A 81 -17.93 21.99 10.12
N GLU A 82 -18.04 21.92 8.78
CA GLU A 82 -18.67 20.77 8.13
C GLU A 82 -17.78 19.52 8.12
N ILE A 83 -16.46 19.71 8.32
CA ILE A 83 -15.52 18.60 8.43
C ILE A 83 -15.62 18.06 9.86
N THR A 84 -16.02 16.81 9.99
CA THR A 84 -16.28 16.18 11.29
C THR A 84 -15.22 15.16 11.69
N GLY A 85 -14.33 14.81 10.77
CA GLY A 85 -13.25 13.87 11.03
C GLY A 85 -12.14 13.94 9.99
N VAL A 86 -10.92 13.66 10.42
CA VAL A 86 -9.74 13.54 9.56
C VAL A 86 -9.00 12.25 9.90
N GLY A 87 -8.84 11.40 8.91
CA GLY A 87 -8.05 10.19 9.03
C GLY A 87 -6.68 10.34 8.35
N HIS A 88 -5.64 9.93 9.03
CA HIS A 88 -4.27 10.04 8.56
C HIS A 88 -3.67 8.65 8.37
N ARG A 89 -3.22 8.33 7.17
CA ARG A 89 -2.38 7.16 6.95
C ARG A 89 -1.05 7.35 7.64
N VAL A 90 -0.65 6.36 8.43
CA VAL A 90 0.67 6.26 9.08
C VAL A 90 1.30 4.94 8.69
N VAL A 91 2.54 4.98 8.18
CA VAL A 91 3.17 3.77 7.62
C VAL A 91 3.48 2.74 8.70
N ALA A 92 4.03 3.14 9.85
CA ALA A 92 4.47 2.22 10.88
C ALA A 92 3.76 2.44 12.22
N GLY A 93 3.03 1.43 12.68
CA GLY A 93 2.42 1.37 14.02
C GLY A 93 3.24 0.59 15.05
N GLY A 94 4.31 -0.08 14.61
CA GLY A 94 5.13 -0.92 15.48
C GLY A 94 4.32 -2.04 16.15
N GLU A 95 4.68 -2.38 17.37
CA GLU A 95 3.90 -3.25 18.27
C GLU A 95 2.94 -2.45 19.17
N VAL A 96 3.01 -1.10 19.10
CA VAL A 96 2.21 -0.20 19.94
C VAL A 96 0.80 -0.05 19.40
N PHE A 97 0.67 0.15 18.10
CA PHE A 97 -0.61 0.40 17.46
C PHE A 97 -1.05 -0.80 16.63
N THR A 98 -1.92 -1.62 17.22
CA THR A 98 -2.50 -2.82 16.60
C THR A 98 -3.86 -2.57 15.92
N ASP A 99 -4.39 -1.37 16.05
CA ASP A 99 -5.61 -0.84 15.41
C ASP A 99 -5.45 0.66 15.18
N SER A 100 -6.35 1.26 14.42
CA SER A 100 -6.46 2.70 14.26
C SER A 100 -6.80 3.39 15.59
N VAL A 101 -6.28 4.58 15.84
CA VAL A 101 -6.44 5.29 17.12
C VAL A 101 -6.78 6.76 16.91
N VAL A 102 -7.56 7.32 17.83
CA VAL A 102 -7.77 8.77 17.91
C VAL A 102 -6.47 9.44 18.38
N VAL A 103 -6.05 10.50 17.69
CA VAL A 103 -4.79 11.21 17.98
C VAL A 103 -5.01 12.19 19.13
N GLU A 104 -5.00 11.68 20.35
CA GLU A 104 -5.14 12.43 21.61
C GLU A 104 -3.97 12.12 22.55
N GLY A 105 -3.77 12.96 23.56
CA GLY A 105 -2.72 12.76 24.55
C GLY A 105 -1.33 12.52 23.92
N ASP A 106 -0.70 11.41 24.28
CA ASP A 106 0.68 11.07 23.89
C ASP A 106 0.78 10.33 22.55
N VAL A 107 -0.34 10.05 21.88
CA VAL A 107 -0.37 9.24 20.64
C VAL A 107 0.57 9.80 19.56
N LEU A 108 0.59 11.13 19.37
CA LEU A 108 1.47 11.74 18.37
C LEU A 108 2.96 11.58 18.72
N ALA A 109 3.31 11.71 19.99
CA ALA A 109 4.68 11.49 20.46
C ALA A 109 5.10 10.02 20.27
N GLN A 110 4.22 9.07 20.57
CA GLN A 110 4.47 7.64 20.31
C GLN A 110 4.66 7.34 18.83
N ILE A 111 3.89 7.98 17.93
CA ILE A 111 4.09 7.85 16.47
C ILE A 111 5.47 8.39 16.07
N GLU A 112 5.92 9.51 16.65
CA GLU A 112 7.24 10.07 16.38
C GLU A 112 8.39 9.14 16.85
N GLU A 113 8.24 8.51 18.00
CA GLU A 113 9.21 7.54 18.51
C GLU A 113 9.34 6.31 17.58
N LEU A 114 8.26 5.91 16.93
CA LEU A 114 8.27 4.84 15.91
C LEU A 114 8.92 5.25 14.59
N GLY A 115 9.37 6.50 14.46
CA GLY A 115 10.06 7.01 13.26
C GLY A 115 11.29 6.19 12.85
N LEU A 116 11.94 5.51 13.79
CA LEU A 116 13.04 4.58 13.52
C LEU A 116 12.65 3.40 12.61
N LEU A 117 11.37 2.98 12.62
CA LEU A 117 10.86 1.89 11.80
C LEU A 117 10.50 2.35 10.37
N ALA A 118 10.23 3.64 10.18
CA ALA A 118 9.88 4.22 8.88
C ALA A 118 10.44 5.65 8.72
N PRO A 119 11.78 5.82 8.72
CA PRO A 119 12.42 7.14 8.79
C PRO A 119 12.10 8.03 7.59
N LEU A 120 11.78 7.45 6.45
CA LEU A 120 11.42 8.20 5.23
C LEU A 120 9.97 8.67 5.21
N HIS A 121 9.09 8.10 6.06
CA HIS A 121 7.65 8.34 6.02
C HIS A 121 7.12 9.05 7.27
N THR A 122 7.54 8.62 8.45
CA THR A 122 7.00 9.11 9.72
C THR A 122 7.09 10.63 9.89
N PRO A 123 8.20 11.32 9.54
CA PRO A 123 8.24 12.77 9.67
C PRO A 123 7.15 13.50 8.87
N ALA A 124 6.87 13.03 7.65
CA ALA A 124 5.82 13.60 6.81
C ALA A 124 4.41 13.29 7.35
N ASN A 125 4.18 12.05 7.82
CA ASN A 125 2.93 11.66 8.45
C ASN A 125 2.63 12.55 9.67
N VAL A 126 3.61 12.74 10.55
CA VAL A 126 3.50 13.61 11.74
C VAL A 126 3.26 15.06 11.36
N ALA A 127 3.99 15.59 10.37
CA ALA A 127 3.79 16.96 9.88
C ALA A 127 2.35 17.17 9.37
N GLY A 128 1.80 16.22 8.62
CA GLY A 128 0.42 16.25 8.17
C GLY A 128 -0.58 16.25 9.33
N ILE A 129 -0.40 15.36 10.32
CA ILE A 129 -1.27 15.30 11.52
C ILE A 129 -1.23 16.63 12.29
N ARG A 130 -0.04 17.19 12.53
CA ARG A 130 0.12 18.48 13.23
C ARG A 130 -0.57 19.62 12.49
N ALA A 131 -0.41 19.70 11.17
CA ALA A 131 -1.04 20.72 10.35
C ALA A 131 -2.58 20.69 10.46
N PHE A 132 -3.18 19.51 10.38
CA PHE A 132 -4.64 19.37 10.56
C PHE A 132 -5.09 19.70 11.98
N LYS A 133 -4.36 19.28 13.01
CA LYS A 133 -4.69 19.62 14.41
C LYS A 133 -4.60 21.11 14.69
N GLU A 134 -3.68 21.83 14.04
CA GLU A 134 -3.55 23.28 14.15
C GLU A 134 -4.74 24.01 13.48
N LEU A 135 -5.09 23.59 12.26
CA LEU A 135 -6.13 24.27 11.46
C LEU A 135 -7.55 23.82 11.80
N LEU A 136 -7.74 22.61 12.30
CA LEU A 136 -9.01 22.01 12.69
C LEU A 136 -8.94 21.42 14.10
N PRO A 137 -8.73 22.24 15.16
CA PRO A 137 -8.42 21.76 16.51
C PRO A 137 -9.56 20.98 17.18
N ASN A 138 -10.80 21.16 16.74
CA ASN A 138 -11.99 20.51 17.32
C ASN A 138 -12.46 19.29 16.53
N VAL A 139 -11.78 18.94 15.42
CA VAL A 139 -12.14 17.82 14.56
C VAL A 139 -11.45 16.54 15.04
N THR A 140 -12.19 15.43 15.08
CA THR A 140 -11.63 14.14 15.43
C THR A 140 -10.55 13.75 14.43
N SER A 141 -9.33 13.57 14.92
CA SER A 141 -8.16 13.14 14.13
C SER A 141 -7.83 11.69 14.46
N VAL A 142 -7.74 10.82 13.45
CA VAL A 142 -7.48 9.37 13.61
C VAL A 142 -6.24 8.99 12.83
N ALA A 143 -5.31 8.29 13.47
CA ALA A 143 -4.17 7.64 12.81
C ALA A 143 -4.54 6.20 12.42
N VAL A 144 -4.34 5.88 11.14
CA VAL A 144 -4.60 4.56 10.54
C VAL A 144 -3.28 3.99 10.06
N PHE A 145 -2.90 2.82 10.57
CA PHE A 145 -1.57 2.27 10.37
C PHE A 145 -1.56 1.18 9.29
N ASP A 146 -0.66 1.29 8.32
CA ASP A 146 -0.47 0.26 7.28
C ASP A 146 -0.10 -1.11 7.86
N THR A 147 0.51 -1.13 9.05
CA THR A 147 0.95 -2.36 9.71
C THR A 147 -0.11 -3.00 10.61
N SER A 148 -1.19 -2.27 10.97
CA SER A 148 -2.16 -2.73 11.97
C SER A 148 -2.89 -4.01 11.55
N PHE A 149 -3.28 -4.15 10.30
CA PHE A 149 -3.91 -5.37 9.78
C PHE A 149 -3.03 -6.62 9.98
N HIS A 150 -1.71 -6.45 9.94
CA HIS A 150 -0.73 -7.53 10.11
C HIS A 150 -0.39 -7.84 11.58
N SER A 151 -0.92 -7.07 12.54
CA SER A 151 -0.73 -7.31 13.97
C SER A 151 -1.26 -8.67 14.43
N THR A 152 -2.18 -9.26 13.66
CA THR A 152 -2.79 -10.57 13.93
C THR A 152 -1.92 -11.76 13.52
N MET A 153 -0.75 -11.54 12.90
CA MET A 153 0.18 -12.62 12.54
C MET A 153 0.64 -13.38 13.80
N PRO A 154 0.67 -14.73 13.78
CA PRO A 154 1.20 -15.52 14.87
C PRO A 154 2.73 -15.34 15.00
N GLU A 155 3.27 -15.56 16.20
CA GLU A 155 4.70 -15.35 16.50
C GLU A 155 5.63 -16.07 15.51
N LYS A 156 5.32 -17.29 15.14
CA LYS A 156 6.07 -18.08 14.15
C LYS A 156 6.15 -17.46 12.76
N ALA A 157 5.23 -16.55 12.41
CA ALA A 157 5.19 -15.87 11.12
C ALA A 157 5.92 -14.52 11.18
N TYR A 158 5.81 -13.78 12.29
CA TYR A 158 6.43 -12.46 12.37
C TYR A 158 7.88 -12.48 12.88
N ARG A 159 8.33 -13.52 13.60
CA ARG A 159 9.72 -13.58 14.09
C ARG A 159 10.68 -14.04 13.00
N TYR A 160 11.82 -13.35 12.93
CA TYR A 160 12.96 -13.85 12.17
C TYR A 160 13.71 -14.91 12.99
N PRO A 161 14.32 -15.93 12.36
CA PRO A 161 15.15 -16.94 13.04
C PRO A 161 16.52 -16.36 13.44
N LEU A 162 16.49 -15.26 14.19
CA LEU A 162 17.64 -14.56 14.74
C LEU A 162 17.70 -14.76 16.25
N PRO A 163 18.86 -14.50 16.90
CA PRO A 163 18.93 -14.51 18.38
C PRO A 163 17.82 -13.67 18.99
N THR A 164 17.10 -14.25 19.96
CA THR A 164 15.88 -13.68 20.56
C THR A 164 16.05 -12.24 21.05
N LYS A 165 17.24 -11.86 21.50
CA LYS A 165 17.54 -10.51 21.97
C LYS A 165 17.24 -9.42 20.93
N TYR A 166 17.44 -9.69 19.65
CA TYR A 166 17.13 -8.70 18.59
C TYR A 166 15.63 -8.43 18.46
N TYR A 167 14.78 -9.40 18.80
CA TYR A 167 13.35 -9.16 18.91
C TYR A 167 13.01 -8.46 20.24
N THR A 168 13.46 -8.99 21.37
CA THR A 168 13.05 -8.48 22.68
C THR A 168 13.55 -7.06 22.96
N GLU A 169 14.78 -6.75 22.57
CA GLU A 169 15.45 -5.48 22.83
C GLU A 169 15.28 -4.46 21.69
N ASN A 170 15.34 -4.93 20.42
CA ASN A 170 15.37 -4.06 19.26
C ASN A 170 14.09 -4.12 18.41
N LYS A 171 13.10 -4.93 18.79
CA LYS A 171 11.83 -5.09 18.08
C LYS A 171 11.98 -5.53 16.63
N VAL A 172 13.07 -6.28 16.32
CA VAL A 172 13.31 -6.82 14.99
C VAL A 172 12.35 -7.98 14.72
N ARG A 173 11.31 -7.68 13.93
CA ARG A 173 10.28 -8.62 13.51
C ARG A 173 9.69 -8.20 12.16
N LYS A 174 8.89 -9.06 11.55
CA LYS A 174 8.06 -8.72 10.40
C LYS A 174 6.88 -7.86 10.86
N TYR A 175 6.70 -6.69 10.24
CA TYR A 175 5.57 -5.79 10.44
C TYR A 175 4.60 -5.81 9.26
N GLY A 176 5.13 -5.93 8.04
CA GLY A 176 4.36 -5.83 6.81
C GLY A 176 4.01 -4.39 6.44
N ALA A 177 3.24 -4.23 5.38
CA ALA A 177 2.68 -2.96 4.92
C ALA A 177 1.45 -3.18 4.02
N HIS A 178 0.83 -2.10 3.50
CA HIS A 178 -0.40 -2.12 2.70
C HIS A 178 -1.59 -2.78 3.43
N GLY A 179 -1.60 -2.76 4.76
CA GLY A 179 -2.61 -3.43 5.57
C GLY A 179 -4.02 -2.95 5.27
N THR A 180 -4.21 -1.64 5.08
CA THR A 180 -5.49 -1.03 4.69
C THR A 180 -6.02 -1.61 3.38
N SER A 181 -5.15 -1.75 2.37
CA SER A 181 -5.49 -2.35 1.09
C SER A 181 -5.84 -3.83 1.22
N HIS A 182 -5.01 -4.62 1.90
CA HIS A 182 -5.28 -6.05 2.11
C HIS A 182 -6.57 -6.31 2.88
N GLN A 183 -6.86 -5.50 3.88
CA GLN A 183 -8.11 -5.54 4.65
C GLN A 183 -9.31 -5.23 3.76
N PHE A 184 -9.23 -4.14 2.99
CA PHE A 184 -10.31 -3.70 2.10
C PHE A 184 -10.67 -4.79 1.08
N VAL A 185 -9.69 -5.25 0.31
CA VAL A 185 -9.95 -6.22 -0.76
C VAL A 185 -10.40 -7.58 -0.22
N ALA A 186 -9.99 -7.97 0.99
CA ALA A 186 -10.49 -9.17 1.64
C ALA A 186 -11.98 -9.04 2.01
N GLN A 187 -12.41 -7.89 2.50
CA GLN A 187 -13.82 -7.60 2.80
C GLN A 187 -14.67 -7.56 1.52
N GLU A 188 -14.20 -6.91 0.47
CA GLU A 188 -14.90 -6.85 -0.80
C GLU A 188 -14.95 -8.23 -1.49
N ALA A 189 -13.89 -9.04 -1.38
CA ALA A 189 -13.89 -10.42 -1.88
C ALA A 189 -14.97 -11.27 -1.19
N ALA A 190 -15.16 -11.11 0.13
CA ALA A 190 -16.22 -11.83 0.86
C ALA A 190 -17.63 -11.46 0.34
N LYS A 191 -17.88 -10.17 0.06
CA LYS A 191 -19.12 -9.68 -0.54
C LYS A 191 -19.33 -10.29 -1.92
N LEU A 192 -18.28 -10.25 -2.77
CA LEU A 192 -18.33 -10.77 -4.14
C LEU A 192 -18.56 -12.27 -4.18
N LEU A 193 -17.95 -13.02 -3.25
CA LEU A 193 -18.12 -14.47 -3.12
C LEU A 193 -19.44 -14.87 -2.44
N GLY A 194 -20.17 -13.91 -1.85
CA GLY A 194 -21.40 -14.17 -1.11
C GLY A 194 -21.22 -15.04 0.13
N ARG A 195 -20.04 -14.99 0.76
CA ARG A 195 -19.67 -15.82 1.94
C ARG A 195 -19.14 -14.96 3.08
N PRO A 196 -19.39 -15.35 4.35
CA PRO A 196 -18.83 -14.68 5.51
C PRO A 196 -17.30 -14.65 5.46
N LEU A 197 -16.69 -13.49 5.74
CA LEU A 197 -15.23 -13.31 5.71
C LEU A 197 -14.51 -14.25 6.68
N GLU A 198 -15.15 -14.57 7.79
CA GLU A 198 -14.65 -15.47 8.86
C GLU A 198 -14.43 -16.90 8.39
N GLU A 199 -15.08 -17.31 7.31
CA GLU A 199 -14.96 -18.66 6.72
C GLU A 199 -13.91 -18.74 5.62
N LEU A 200 -13.41 -17.59 5.14
CA LEU A 200 -12.59 -17.51 3.94
C LEU A 200 -11.09 -17.62 4.23
N LYS A 201 -10.40 -18.22 3.27
CA LYS A 201 -8.95 -18.25 3.12
C LYS A 201 -8.60 -17.52 1.84
N LEU A 202 -7.99 -16.36 1.93
CA LEU A 202 -7.72 -15.49 0.80
C LEU A 202 -6.22 -15.22 0.67
N ILE A 203 -5.75 -15.09 -0.56
CA ILE A 203 -4.42 -14.58 -0.87
C ILE A 203 -4.61 -13.25 -1.60
N THR A 204 -4.25 -12.16 -0.96
CA THR A 204 -4.39 -10.81 -1.51
C THR A 204 -3.07 -10.32 -2.07
N CYS A 205 -3.05 -9.96 -3.34
CA CYS A 205 -1.87 -9.53 -4.09
C CYS A 205 -2.00 -8.04 -4.41
N HIS A 206 -1.47 -7.19 -3.53
CA HIS A 206 -1.36 -5.75 -3.77
C HIS A 206 -0.11 -5.52 -4.60
N ILE A 207 -0.28 -5.34 -5.91
CA ILE A 207 0.81 -5.27 -6.89
C ILE A 207 0.75 -3.93 -7.61
N GLY A 208 1.57 -2.99 -7.15
CA GLY A 208 1.78 -1.66 -7.73
C GLY A 208 3.26 -1.41 -8.01
N ASN A 209 3.72 -0.16 -7.91
CA ASN A 209 5.15 0.14 -7.91
C ASN A 209 5.86 -0.47 -6.69
N GLY A 210 5.22 -0.41 -5.50
CA GLY A 210 5.49 -1.32 -4.39
C GLY A 210 4.56 -2.52 -4.48
N GLY A 211 4.97 -3.68 -3.93
CA GLY A 211 4.16 -4.89 -3.97
C GLY A 211 4.23 -5.69 -2.68
N SER A 212 3.09 -6.23 -2.26
CA SER A 212 3.02 -7.21 -1.17
C SER A 212 1.94 -8.24 -1.42
N ILE A 213 2.15 -9.44 -0.89
CA ILE A 213 1.18 -10.53 -0.93
C ILE A 213 0.90 -10.92 0.52
N THR A 214 -0.37 -11.15 0.85
CA THR A 214 -0.80 -11.46 2.21
C THR A 214 -1.70 -12.69 2.24
N ALA A 215 -1.42 -13.60 3.16
CA ALA A 215 -2.27 -14.70 3.51
C ALA A 215 -3.31 -14.23 4.54
N VAL A 216 -4.59 -14.28 4.18
CA VAL A 216 -5.71 -13.87 5.04
C VAL A 216 -6.55 -15.09 5.37
N LYS A 217 -6.76 -15.34 6.67
CA LYS A 217 -7.61 -16.43 7.16
C LYS A 217 -8.65 -15.90 8.13
N GLY A 218 -9.91 -16.08 7.82
CA GLY A 218 -11.00 -15.61 8.69
C GLY A 218 -10.95 -14.10 8.91
N GLY A 219 -10.61 -13.32 7.87
CA GLY A 219 -10.50 -11.86 7.95
C GLY A 219 -9.24 -11.33 8.66
N LYS A 220 -8.31 -12.20 9.06
CA LYS A 220 -7.07 -11.84 9.76
C LYS A 220 -5.84 -12.13 8.90
N SER A 221 -4.88 -11.21 8.87
CA SER A 221 -3.56 -11.47 8.30
C SER A 221 -2.84 -12.54 9.13
N VAL A 222 -2.42 -13.63 8.47
CA VAL A 222 -1.67 -14.71 9.13
C VAL A 222 -0.22 -14.79 8.65
N ASP A 223 0.09 -14.20 7.49
CA ASP A 223 1.44 -13.93 7.00
C ASP A 223 1.38 -12.86 5.90
N THR A 224 2.50 -12.17 5.67
CA THR A 224 2.65 -11.19 4.59
C THR A 224 4.08 -11.16 4.06
N SER A 225 4.26 -10.75 2.80
CA SER A 225 5.56 -10.80 2.14
C SER A 225 6.52 -9.68 2.56
N MET A 226 6.03 -8.47 2.83
CA MET A 226 6.89 -7.42 3.36
C MET A 226 7.32 -7.73 4.78
N GLY A 227 8.54 -7.35 5.14
CA GLY A 227 9.21 -7.78 6.34
C GLY A 227 9.29 -6.74 7.45
N PHE A 228 10.49 -6.59 8.00
CA PHE A 228 10.85 -5.53 8.94
C PHE A 228 10.67 -4.15 8.28
N THR A 229 10.99 -4.07 6.99
CA THR A 229 10.77 -2.90 6.13
C THR A 229 9.97 -3.31 4.89
N PRO A 230 9.46 -2.35 4.10
CA PRO A 230 8.80 -2.62 2.82
C PRO A 230 9.75 -3.08 1.69
N LEU A 231 11.02 -3.38 1.98
CA LEU A 231 12.00 -3.89 1.01
C LEU A 231 11.82 -5.38 0.72
N ALA A 232 11.55 -6.17 1.77
CA ALA A 232 11.45 -7.63 1.66
C ALA A 232 10.21 -8.07 0.86
N GLY A 233 10.23 -9.33 0.42
CA GLY A 233 9.12 -9.99 -0.26
C GLY A 233 9.32 -10.09 -1.76
N VAL A 234 8.29 -9.76 -2.54
CA VAL A 234 8.31 -9.84 -4.00
C VAL A 234 9.21 -8.79 -4.64
N MET A 235 9.69 -9.07 -5.84
CA MET A 235 10.32 -8.07 -6.69
C MET A 235 9.31 -6.97 -7.05
N MET A 236 9.75 -5.71 -7.05
CA MET A 236 8.88 -4.53 -7.24
C MET A 236 9.40 -3.65 -8.38
N GLY A 237 8.83 -2.49 -8.59
CA GLY A 237 9.29 -1.56 -9.63
C GLY A 237 10.76 -1.16 -9.47
N THR A 238 11.16 -0.76 -8.25
CA THR A 238 12.53 -0.32 -7.94
C THR A 238 13.17 -1.09 -6.79
N ARG A 239 12.43 -1.96 -6.09
CA ARG A 239 12.93 -2.73 -4.94
C ARG A 239 13.21 -4.15 -5.35
N THR A 240 14.31 -4.70 -4.81
CA THR A 240 14.71 -6.06 -5.13
C THR A 240 13.78 -7.15 -4.59
N GLY A 241 13.07 -6.92 -3.47
CA GLY A 241 12.46 -8.00 -2.70
C GLY A 241 13.51 -8.83 -1.96
N ASP A 242 13.19 -10.10 -1.69
CA ASP A 242 14.06 -11.02 -0.96
C ASP A 242 15.34 -11.36 -1.73
N ILE A 243 16.47 -11.20 -1.06
CA ILE A 243 17.81 -11.60 -1.55
C ILE A 243 18.57 -12.33 -0.44
N ASP A 244 19.67 -13.00 -0.81
CA ASP A 244 20.63 -13.49 0.17
C ASP A 244 21.35 -12.30 0.82
N PRO A 245 21.29 -12.14 2.15
CA PRO A 245 21.95 -11.03 2.85
C PRO A 245 23.47 -11.03 2.70
N ALA A 246 24.12 -12.17 2.38
CA ALA A 246 25.55 -12.24 2.13
C ALA A 246 26.00 -11.48 0.87
N ILE A 247 25.08 -11.14 -0.04
CA ILE A 247 25.35 -10.29 -1.19
C ILE A 247 25.80 -8.90 -0.76
N ILE A 248 25.27 -8.37 0.34
CA ILE A 248 25.58 -7.02 0.83
C ILE A 248 27.08 -6.84 1.14
N PRO A 249 27.67 -7.58 2.08
CA PRO A 249 29.11 -7.45 2.35
C PRO A 249 29.96 -7.85 1.15
N TYR A 250 29.55 -8.84 0.35
CA TYR A 250 30.29 -9.25 -0.83
C TYR A 250 30.45 -8.11 -1.85
N LEU A 251 29.37 -7.39 -2.19
CA LEU A 251 29.45 -6.27 -3.12
C LEU A 251 30.23 -5.07 -2.55
N MET A 252 30.09 -4.81 -1.25
CA MET A 252 30.85 -3.74 -0.58
C MET A 252 32.36 -3.99 -0.58
N GLU A 253 32.80 -5.25 -0.59
CA GLU A 253 34.22 -5.63 -0.65
C GLU A 253 34.77 -5.66 -2.09
N HIS A 254 33.92 -5.96 -3.09
CA HIS A 254 34.37 -6.26 -4.44
C HIS A 254 34.03 -5.20 -5.49
N THR A 255 33.30 -4.15 -5.10
CA THR A 255 33.02 -3.00 -5.95
C THR A 255 33.40 -1.71 -5.23
N ASN A 256 33.49 -0.60 -5.97
CA ASN A 256 33.73 0.75 -5.39
C ASN A 256 32.43 1.59 -5.35
N ASP A 257 31.26 0.94 -5.50
CA ASP A 257 30.00 1.61 -5.66
C ASP A 257 29.39 2.06 -4.32
N PHE A 258 29.87 1.47 -3.20
CA PHE A 258 29.28 1.63 -1.88
C PHE A 258 30.34 2.01 -0.83
N ASN A 259 30.05 3.06 -0.04
CA ASN A 259 30.88 3.45 1.09
C ASN A 259 30.28 2.97 2.44
N THR A 260 28.99 2.79 2.50
CA THR A 260 28.25 2.42 3.70
C THR A 260 27.21 1.33 3.39
N PRO A 261 26.79 0.52 4.39
CA PRO A 261 25.64 -0.38 4.23
C PRO A 261 24.36 0.33 3.79
N GLU A 262 24.22 1.61 4.14
CA GLU A 262 23.07 2.42 3.77
C GLU A 262 23.04 2.72 2.26
N ASP A 263 24.20 2.97 1.64
CA ASP A 263 24.31 3.14 0.19
C ASP A 263 23.77 1.88 -0.52
N MET A 264 24.18 0.70 -0.07
CA MET A 264 23.69 -0.58 -0.61
C MET A 264 22.18 -0.74 -0.41
N ILE A 265 21.64 -0.42 0.77
CA ILE A 265 20.20 -0.46 1.04
C ILE A 265 19.44 0.52 0.13
N ASN A 266 20.02 1.67 -0.21
CA ASN A 266 19.43 2.61 -1.17
C ASN A 266 19.34 2.00 -2.57
N VAL A 267 20.39 1.30 -3.05
CA VAL A 267 20.33 0.58 -4.35
C VAL A 267 19.25 -0.49 -4.32
N LEU A 268 19.15 -1.29 -3.25
CA LEU A 268 18.12 -2.32 -3.12
C LEU A 268 16.69 -1.74 -3.13
N ASN A 269 16.51 -0.50 -2.67
CA ASN A 269 15.20 0.16 -2.63
C ASN A 269 14.84 0.95 -3.90
N ARG A 270 15.83 1.52 -4.62
CA ARG A 270 15.58 2.53 -5.64
C ARG A 270 16.07 2.19 -7.03
N GLU A 271 17.05 1.29 -7.14
CA GLU A 271 17.76 1.00 -8.39
C GLU A 271 17.71 -0.49 -8.77
N SER A 272 16.91 -1.26 -8.03
CA SER A 272 16.72 -2.70 -8.22
C SER A 272 15.33 -3.01 -8.82
N GLY A 273 14.86 -4.22 -8.68
CA GLY A 273 13.56 -4.64 -9.20
C GLY A 273 13.48 -4.57 -10.73
N LEU A 274 12.33 -4.17 -11.26
CA LEU A 274 12.15 -3.98 -12.71
C LEU A 274 13.17 -2.98 -13.27
N GLN A 275 13.35 -1.84 -12.58
CA GLN A 275 14.35 -0.83 -12.94
C GLN A 275 15.75 -1.41 -13.06
N GLY A 276 16.15 -2.26 -12.11
CA GLY A 276 17.50 -2.81 -12.07
C GLY A 276 17.78 -3.86 -13.16
N ILE A 277 16.77 -4.66 -13.53
CA ILE A 277 16.91 -5.71 -14.55
C ILE A 277 16.67 -5.17 -15.95
N PHE A 278 15.60 -4.42 -16.17
CA PHE A 278 15.27 -3.80 -17.47
C PHE A 278 16.17 -2.62 -17.78
N GLY A 279 16.59 -1.84 -16.77
CA GLY A 279 17.54 -0.72 -16.92
C GLY A 279 16.96 0.57 -17.50
N LYS A 280 15.74 0.55 -18.05
CA LYS A 280 15.15 1.68 -18.77
C LYS A 280 13.95 2.30 -18.06
N SER A 281 13.16 1.49 -17.33
CA SER A 281 11.96 1.94 -16.62
C SER A 281 11.60 0.97 -15.50
N SER A 282 10.91 1.47 -14.47
CA SER A 282 10.25 0.69 -13.44
C SER A 282 8.76 0.48 -13.70
N ASP A 283 8.22 1.06 -14.77
CA ASP A 283 6.81 0.97 -15.12
C ASP A 283 6.54 -0.32 -15.91
N MET A 284 5.59 -1.13 -15.42
CA MET A 284 5.22 -2.40 -16.06
C MET A 284 4.74 -2.22 -17.50
N ARG A 285 4.09 -1.10 -17.82
CA ARG A 285 3.63 -0.80 -19.19
C ARG A 285 4.79 -0.66 -20.16
N ASP A 286 5.88 -0.04 -19.73
CA ASP A 286 7.09 0.11 -20.54
C ASP A 286 7.81 -1.24 -20.68
N VAL A 287 7.81 -2.06 -19.63
CA VAL A 287 8.38 -3.42 -19.65
C VAL A 287 7.61 -4.31 -20.61
N GLU A 288 6.27 -4.33 -20.55
CA GLU A 288 5.42 -5.10 -21.46
C GLU A 288 5.61 -4.65 -22.92
N ALA A 289 5.60 -3.36 -23.19
CA ALA A 289 5.81 -2.82 -24.53
C ALA A 289 7.21 -3.16 -25.11
N ALA A 290 8.26 -3.11 -24.28
CA ALA A 290 9.61 -3.47 -24.70
C ALA A 290 9.75 -4.98 -24.94
N MET A 291 9.12 -5.81 -24.11
CA MET A 291 9.07 -7.27 -24.31
C MET A 291 8.39 -7.63 -25.62
N GLU A 292 7.23 -6.99 -25.96
CA GLU A 292 6.56 -7.19 -27.24
C GLU A 292 7.42 -6.76 -28.42
N ALA A 293 8.29 -5.76 -28.24
CA ALA A 293 9.27 -5.33 -29.22
C ALA A 293 10.52 -6.26 -29.30
N GLY A 294 10.57 -7.33 -28.51
CA GLY A 294 11.64 -8.32 -28.50
C GLY A 294 12.86 -7.97 -27.65
N ASP A 295 12.73 -7.07 -26.67
CA ASP A 295 13.80 -6.72 -25.74
C ASP A 295 14.03 -7.87 -24.73
N PRO A 296 15.25 -8.48 -24.69
CA PRO A 296 15.51 -9.62 -23.83
C PRO A 296 15.56 -9.24 -22.34
N ASP A 297 16.00 -8.03 -21.99
CA ASP A 297 16.06 -7.58 -20.60
C ASP A 297 14.67 -7.30 -20.05
N ALA A 298 13.77 -6.75 -20.86
CA ALA A 298 12.37 -6.61 -20.49
C ALA A 298 11.67 -7.96 -20.29
N THR A 299 11.96 -8.93 -21.15
CA THR A 299 11.44 -10.30 -21.03
C THR A 299 11.92 -10.93 -19.72
N LEU A 300 13.22 -10.87 -19.44
CA LEU A 300 13.79 -11.39 -18.19
C LEU A 300 13.20 -10.70 -16.96
N ALA A 301 13.06 -9.37 -16.98
CA ALA A 301 12.48 -8.60 -15.88
C ALA A 301 11.05 -9.04 -15.57
N LEU A 302 10.21 -9.21 -16.60
CA LEU A 302 8.83 -9.69 -16.44
C LEU A 302 8.79 -11.13 -15.91
N GLU A 303 9.62 -12.03 -16.43
CA GLU A 303 9.68 -13.42 -15.97
C GLU A 303 10.10 -13.52 -14.50
N MET A 304 11.13 -12.78 -14.09
CA MET A 304 11.57 -12.71 -12.69
C MET A 304 10.47 -12.16 -11.78
N TYR A 305 9.75 -11.11 -12.24
CA TYR A 305 8.66 -10.50 -11.49
C TYR A 305 7.51 -11.48 -11.26
N VAL A 306 7.07 -12.16 -12.29
CA VAL A 306 6.03 -13.21 -12.25
C VAL A 306 6.45 -14.36 -11.35
N ASP A 307 7.68 -14.88 -11.50
CA ASP A 307 8.23 -15.98 -10.70
C ASP A 307 8.19 -15.67 -9.20
N ARG A 308 8.55 -14.44 -8.80
CA ARG A 308 8.52 -14.04 -7.39
C ARG A 308 7.10 -13.97 -6.82
N ILE A 309 6.13 -13.53 -7.60
CA ILE A 309 4.71 -13.52 -7.22
C ILE A 309 4.20 -14.96 -7.07
N GLN A 310 4.47 -15.82 -8.03
CA GLN A 310 4.07 -17.25 -8.00
C GLN A 310 4.62 -17.96 -6.76
N LYS A 311 5.89 -17.76 -6.42
CA LYS A 311 6.54 -18.35 -5.25
C LYS A 311 5.86 -17.92 -3.95
N HIS A 312 5.50 -16.65 -3.80
CA HIS A 312 4.80 -16.17 -2.62
C HIS A 312 3.36 -16.67 -2.53
N ILE A 313 2.65 -16.73 -3.66
CA ILE A 313 1.30 -17.35 -3.68
C ILE A 313 1.40 -18.82 -3.28
N GLY A 314 2.37 -19.58 -3.84
CA GLY A 314 2.60 -20.98 -3.50
C GLY A 314 2.92 -21.18 -2.01
N GLN A 315 3.75 -20.33 -1.43
CA GLN A 315 4.04 -20.30 -0.01
C GLN A 315 2.76 -20.09 0.83
N TYR A 316 1.89 -19.18 0.41
CA TYR A 316 0.67 -18.88 1.16
C TYR A 316 -0.45 -19.88 0.94
N LEU A 317 -0.48 -20.57 -0.19
CA LEU A 317 -1.31 -21.78 -0.35
C LEU A 317 -0.93 -22.84 0.68
N ALA A 318 0.37 -23.02 0.96
CA ALA A 318 0.82 -23.93 2.02
C ALA A 318 0.48 -23.41 3.42
N VAL A 319 0.70 -22.13 3.72
CA VAL A 319 0.38 -21.49 5.02
C VAL A 319 -1.10 -21.64 5.35
N LEU A 320 -1.98 -21.41 4.37
CA LEU A 320 -3.43 -21.48 4.52
C LEU A 320 -3.98 -22.92 4.43
N ASN A 321 -3.17 -23.88 3.95
CA ASN A 321 -3.63 -25.19 3.51
C ASN A 321 -4.78 -25.08 2.50
N GLY A 322 -4.46 -24.46 1.34
CA GLY A 322 -5.40 -24.11 0.28
C GLY A 322 -5.99 -22.70 0.43
N ALA A 323 -6.65 -22.21 -0.60
CA ALA A 323 -7.31 -20.90 -0.62
C ALA A 323 -8.69 -20.99 -1.30
N ASP A 324 -9.60 -20.09 -0.93
CA ASP A 324 -10.88 -19.88 -1.63
C ASP A 324 -10.69 -18.94 -2.83
N ALA A 325 -9.85 -17.92 -2.69
CA ALA A 325 -9.55 -16.99 -3.76
C ALA A 325 -8.15 -16.37 -3.70
N ILE A 326 -7.65 -15.97 -4.88
CA ILE A 326 -6.48 -15.12 -5.09
C ILE A 326 -7.02 -13.78 -5.62
N ILE A 327 -6.66 -12.67 -4.99
CA ILE A 327 -7.18 -11.35 -5.32
C ILE A 327 -6.04 -10.47 -5.82
N PHE A 328 -6.16 -9.93 -7.03
CA PHE A 328 -5.25 -8.92 -7.59
C PHE A 328 -5.81 -7.52 -7.37
N THR A 329 -4.94 -6.61 -6.93
CA THR A 329 -5.26 -5.21 -6.66
C THR A 329 -4.06 -4.30 -6.86
N ALA A 330 -4.26 -3.02 -6.77
CA ALA A 330 -3.30 -1.95 -7.07
C ALA A 330 -2.88 -1.90 -8.56
N GLY A 331 -2.08 -0.89 -8.91
CA GLY A 331 -1.89 -0.47 -10.30
C GLY A 331 -1.56 -1.58 -11.30
N VAL A 332 -0.60 -2.45 -11.01
CA VAL A 332 -0.25 -3.60 -11.87
C VAL A 332 -1.28 -4.73 -11.72
N GLY A 333 -1.68 -5.05 -10.48
CA GLY A 333 -2.67 -6.11 -10.23
C GLY A 333 -4.02 -5.85 -10.90
N GLU A 334 -4.47 -4.60 -10.94
CA GLU A 334 -5.74 -4.19 -11.56
C GLU A 334 -5.67 -4.10 -13.09
N ASN A 335 -4.52 -3.68 -13.66
CA ASN A 335 -4.45 -3.26 -15.04
C ASN A 335 -3.61 -4.18 -15.95
N ALA A 336 -2.59 -4.87 -15.43
CA ALA A 336 -1.70 -5.71 -16.23
C ALA A 336 -2.30 -7.12 -16.45
N THR A 337 -3.05 -7.29 -17.52
CA THR A 337 -3.70 -8.56 -17.87
C THR A 337 -2.70 -9.68 -18.06
N LEU A 338 -1.58 -9.39 -18.73
CA LEU A 338 -0.50 -10.34 -19.00
C LEU A 338 0.15 -10.85 -17.71
N VAL A 339 0.37 -9.95 -16.73
CA VAL A 339 0.93 -10.35 -15.43
C VAL A 339 -0.01 -11.32 -14.72
N ARG A 340 -1.32 -11.02 -14.64
CA ARG A 340 -2.31 -11.92 -14.02
C ARG A 340 -2.36 -13.28 -14.71
N GLU A 341 -2.41 -13.30 -16.04
CA GLU A 341 -2.41 -14.52 -16.85
C GLU A 341 -1.16 -15.37 -16.58
N LYS A 342 0.04 -14.77 -16.69
CA LYS A 342 1.31 -15.49 -16.45
C LYS A 342 1.44 -16.00 -15.02
N VAL A 343 1.03 -15.20 -14.02
CA VAL A 343 1.06 -15.61 -12.62
C VAL A 343 0.16 -16.82 -12.40
N ILE A 344 -1.08 -16.79 -12.84
CA ILE A 344 -2.05 -17.87 -12.59
C ILE A 344 -1.74 -19.12 -13.42
N SER A 345 -1.33 -18.97 -14.68
CA SER A 345 -0.98 -20.14 -15.52
C SER A 345 0.14 -20.97 -14.92
N GLY A 346 1.17 -20.33 -14.32
CA GLY A 346 2.29 -21.04 -13.69
C GLY A 346 1.95 -21.77 -12.38
N ILE A 347 0.77 -21.51 -11.80
CA ILE A 347 0.28 -22.16 -10.58
C ILE A 347 -1.06 -22.87 -10.79
N SER A 348 -1.49 -23.07 -12.01
CA SER A 348 -2.78 -23.66 -12.38
C SER A 348 -3.01 -25.06 -11.80
N TRP A 349 -1.93 -25.81 -11.53
CA TRP A 349 -1.99 -27.12 -10.87
C TRP A 349 -2.74 -27.06 -9.51
N PHE A 350 -2.75 -25.94 -8.83
CA PHE A 350 -3.47 -25.77 -7.57
C PHE A 350 -5.00 -25.59 -7.75
N GLY A 351 -5.46 -25.50 -9.00
CA GLY A 351 -6.89 -25.39 -9.33
C GLY A 351 -7.39 -23.95 -9.46
N CYS A 352 -6.49 -22.98 -9.65
CA CYS A 352 -6.83 -21.64 -10.13
C CYS A 352 -6.63 -21.57 -11.64
N ASP A 353 -7.50 -20.87 -12.33
CA ASP A 353 -7.42 -20.64 -13.78
C ASP A 353 -8.14 -19.35 -14.15
N VAL A 354 -7.65 -18.66 -15.17
CA VAL A 354 -8.17 -17.37 -15.64
C VAL A 354 -8.86 -17.57 -16.99
N ASP A 355 -10.06 -17.03 -17.10
CA ASP A 355 -10.81 -16.96 -18.34
C ASP A 355 -10.28 -15.78 -19.19
N PRO A 356 -9.71 -16.04 -20.38
CA PRO A 356 -9.14 -14.98 -21.22
C PRO A 356 -10.17 -13.92 -21.64
N GLU A 357 -11.46 -14.30 -21.77
CA GLU A 357 -12.51 -13.36 -22.14
C GLU A 357 -12.89 -12.42 -20.97
N LYS A 358 -12.67 -12.86 -19.73
CA LYS A 358 -12.91 -12.06 -18.53
C LYS A 358 -11.67 -11.24 -18.11
N ASN A 359 -10.45 -11.73 -18.44
CA ASN A 359 -9.20 -11.06 -18.04
C ASN A 359 -8.86 -9.92 -18.99
N VAL A 360 -9.59 -8.84 -18.90
CA VAL A 360 -9.43 -7.64 -19.73
C VAL A 360 -8.94 -6.44 -18.90
N PHE A 361 -8.44 -5.41 -19.58
CA PHE A 361 -8.05 -4.15 -18.94
C PHE A 361 -9.25 -3.48 -18.25
N GLY A 362 -9.05 -3.01 -17.01
CA GLY A 362 -10.09 -2.31 -16.24
C GLY A 362 -11.20 -3.20 -15.70
N VAL A 363 -11.04 -4.53 -15.77
CA VAL A 363 -12.03 -5.46 -15.21
C VAL A 363 -12.08 -5.34 -13.69
N THR A 364 -13.28 -5.52 -13.13
CA THR A 364 -13.52 -5.70 -11.70
C THR A 364 -14.41 -6.91 -11.49
N GLY A 365 -14.07 -7.78 -10.56
CA GLY A 365 -14.86 -8.97 -10.24
C GLY A 365 -14.09 -10.27 -10.45
N ASP A 366 -14.83 -11.33 -10.68
CA ASP A 366 -14.31 -12.68 -10.87
C ASP A 366 -13.91 -12.94 -12.31
N ILE A 367 -12.63 -13.21 -12.52
CA ILE A 367 -12.03 -13.50 -13.83
C ILE A 367 -11.69 -14.98 -14.02
N SER A 368 -12.13 -15.85 -13.12
CA SER A 368 -11.85 -17.28 -13.20
C SER A 368 -12.64 -17.96 -14.29
N THR A 369 -12.11 -19.09 -14.77
CA THR A 369 -12.93 -20.09 -15.49
C THR A 369 -13.97 -20.70 -14.56
N ASP A 370 -15.04 -21.25 -15.12
CA ASP A 370 -16.11 -21.89 -14.32
C ASP A 370 -15.60 -23.14 -13.59
N ALA A 371 -14.58 -23.80 -14.12
CA ALA A 371 -13.97 -25.00 -13.53
C ALA A 371 -12.98 -24.70 -12.40
N ALA A 372 -12.58 -23.46 -12.20
CA ALA A 372 -11.59 -23.08 -11.18
C ALA A 372 -12.11 -23.34 -9.78
N LYS A 373 -11.33 -24.06 -8.98
CA LYS A 373 -11.61 -24.33 -7.55
C LYS A 373 -11.22 -23.17 -6.65
N ILE A 374 -10.11 -22.50 -6.99
CA ILE A 374 -9.64 -21.26 -6.35
C ILE A 374 -10.04 -20.12 -7.29
N ARG A 375 -10.89 -19.22 -6.81
CA ARG A 375 -11.33 -18.08 -7.62
C ARG A 375 -10.20 -17.09 -7.80
N VAL A 376 -10.16 -16.42 -8.95
CA VAL A 376 -9.23 -15.33 -9.23
C VAL A 376 -10.05 -14.05 -9.38
N LEU A 377 -9.81 -13.10 -8.51
CA LEU A 377 -10.58 -11.86 -8.44
C LEU A 377 -9.69 -10.66 -8.75
N VAL A 378 -10.26 -9.65 -9.40
CA VAL A 378 -9.68 -8.32 -9.54
C VAL A 378 -10.56 -7.35 -8.76
N ILE A 379 -10.00 -6.74 -7.71
CA ILE A 379 -10.74 -5.83 -6.84
C ILE A 379 -9.89 -4.56 -6.68
N PRO A 380 -10.32 -3.42 -7.24
CA PRO A 380 -9.65 -2.15 -7.03
C PRO A 380 -9.61 -1.80 -5.55
N THR A 381 -8.43 -1.42 -5.05
CA THR A 381 -8.30 -0.99 -3.66
C THR A 381 -8.81 0.44 -3.46
N ASP A 382 -9.36 0.70 -2.28
CA ASP A 382 -9.72 2.04 -1.80
C ASP A 382 -9.25 2.22 -0.36
N GLU A 383 -7.96 2.54 -0.23
CA GLU A 383 -7.32 2.74 1.09
C GLU A 383 -7.88 3.97 1.81
N GLU A 384 -8.23 5.01 1.05
CA GLU A 384 -8.81 6.23 1.60
C GLU A 384 -10.20 5.97 2.21
N LEU A 385 -10.98 5.07 1.61
CA LEU A 385 -12.28 4.67 2.18
C LEU A 385 -12.13 3.91 3.50
N VAL A 386 -11.11 3.03 3.61
CA VAL A 386 -10.82 2.36 4.89
C VAL A 386 -10.49 3.39 5.97
N ILE A 387 -9.67 4.39 5.63
CA ILE A 387 -9.32 5.47 6.54
C ILE A 387 -10.58 6.23 6.98
N ALA A 388 -11.48 6.56 6.05
CA ALA A 388 -12.73 7.27 6.37
C ALA A 388 -13.66 6.42 7.26
N ARG A 389 -13.79 5.11 6.99
CA ARG A 389 -14.56 4.15 7.81
C ARG A 389 -14.02 4.07 9.24
N ASP A 390 -12.70 4.06 9.41
CA ASP A 390 -12.06 4.01 10.73
C ASP A 390 -12.27 5.32 11.52
N VAL A 391 -12.26 6.47 10.84
CA VAL A 391 -12.64 7.74 11.47
C VAL A 391 -14.08 7.68 11.99
N GLU A 392 -15.03 7.20 11.17
CA GLU A 392 -16.43 7.09 11.60
C GLU A 392 -16.62 6.09 12.73
N ARG A 393 -15.88 4.98 12.72
CA ARG A 393 -15.90 3.97 13.79
C ARG A 393 -15.38 4.49 15.12
N LEU A 394 -14.37 5.35 15.12
CA LEU A 394 -13.68 5.85 16.32
C LEU A 394 -14.17 7.22 16.78
N LYS A 395 -14.88 7.94 15.93
CA LYS A 395 -15.50 9.22 16.28
C LYS A 395 -16.61 9.00 17.31
N LYS A 396 -16.55 9.77 18.40
CA LYS A 396 -17.56 9.75 19.49
C LYS A 396 -18.78 10.61 19.16
#